data_05199299bffab92c8cfdfbf9fb9fc3f2
#
_entry.id   05199299bffab92c8cfdfbf9fb9fc3f2
#
_cell.length_a   1.000
_cell.length_b   1.000
_cell.length_c   1.000
_cell.angle_alpha   90.00
_cell.angle_beta   90.00
_cell.angle_gamma   90.00
#
_symmetry.space_group_name_H-M   'P 1'
#
loop_
_entity.id
_entity.type
_entity.pdbx_description
1 polymer ?
#
loop_
_entity_poly.entity_id
_entity_poly.type
_entity_poly.pdbx_seq_one_letter_code
_entity_poly.pdbx_strand_id
1 'polypeptide(L)'
;MVESKELILDVASNVKKIGAHFLRGGAFKPLSFPYRSQKFNETREKGIEWLGIAKNEFKIPIITEIMEERYLDLISGVADILQIGSRNMQNYPLLTACAKSGKPIMLKRHYGSSLRDWLGAAEYILYEGNKK
;
A
#
# COMPACT_ATOMS: atom_id res chain seq x y z
N MET A 1 -0.12 -2.92 -10.72
CA MET A 1 -0.63 -1.53 -10.54
C MET A 1 -2.13 -1.56 -10.79
N VAL A 2 -2.89 -0.70 -10.15
CA VAL A 2 -4.31 -0.53 -10.47
C VAL A 2 -4.40 0.38 -11.70
N GLU A 3 -4.76 -0.16 -12.85
CA GLU A 3 -4.71 0.54 -14.14
C GLU A 3 -6.09 0.92 -14.66
N SER A 4 -7.08 0.06 -14.45
CA SER A 4 -8.49 0.34 -14.72
C SER A 4 -9.39 -0.39 -13.71
N LYS A 5 -10.66 0.00 -13.67
CA LYS A 5 -11.67 -0.64 -12.84
C LYS A 5 -11.91 -2.09 -13.29
N GLU A 6 -12.08 -2.29 -14.59
CA GLU A 6 -12.37 -3.60 -15.16
C GLU A 6 -11.24 -4.59 -14.86
N LEU A 7 -9.99 -4.15 -15.06
CA LEU A 7 -8.81 -5.00 -14.84
C LEU A 7 -8.67 -5.40 -13.36
N ILE A 8 -8.86 -4.46 -12.42
CA ILE A 8 -8.69 -4.79 -10.99
C ILE A 8 -9.80 -5.70 -10.48
N LEU A 9 -11.02 -5.58 -11.00
CA LEU A 9 -12.13 -6.47 -10.66
C LEU A 9 -11.91 -7.87 -11.23
N ASP A 10 -11.46 -7.99 -12.48
CA ASP A 10 -11.10 -9.28 -13.07
C ASP A 10 -9.97 -9.97 -12.28
N VAL A 11 -8.90 -9.24 -11.95
CA VAL A 11 -7.81 -9.76 -11.12
C VAL A 11 -8.33 -10.19 -9.74
N ALA A 12 -9.17 -9.37 -9.08
CA ALA A 12 -9.72 -9.70 -7.77
C ALA A 12 -10.54 -11.00 -7.80
N SER A 13 -11.40 -11.16 -8.82
CA SER A 13 -12.16 -12.38 -9.04
C SER A 13 -11.25 -13.60 -9.18
N ASN A 14 -10.24 -13.51 -10.04
CA ASN A 14 -9.35 -14.63 -10.34
C ASN A 14 -8.48 -15.00 -9.13
N VAL A 15 -7.88 -14.03 -8.43
CA VAL A 15 -7.05 -14.34 -7.25
C VAL A 15 -7.90 -14.89 -6.10
N LYS A 16 -9.15 -14.47 -5.97
CA LYS A 16 -10.08 -15.03 -4.99
C LYS A 16 -10.40 -16.49 -5.29
N LYS A 17 -10.66 -16.84 -6.57
CA LYS A 17 -10.98 -18.19 -7.00
C LYS A 17 -9.83 -19.19 -6.73
N ILE A 18 -8.58 -18.76 -6.86
CA ILE A 18 -7.40 -19.60 -6.56
C ILE A 18 -7.03 -19.61 -5.07
N GLY A 19 -7.83 -19.01 -4.19
CA GLY A 19 -7.65 -19.05 -2.75
C GLY A 19 -6.66 -18.05 -2.16
N ALA A 20 -6.37 -16.96 -2.86
CA ALA A 20 -5.52 -15.90 -2.31
C ALA A 20 -6.15 -15.26 -1.07
N HIS A 21 -5.33 -14.97 -0.05
CA HIS A 21 -5.78 -14.36 1.20
C HIS A 21 -5.92 -12.83 1.09
N PHE A 22 -5.13 -12.20 0.21
CA PHE A 22 -5.10 -10.74 0.04
C PHE A 22 -4.99 -10.39 -1.44
N LEU A 23 -5.59 -9.28 -1.83
CA LEU A 23 -5.33 -8.60 -3.09
C LEU A 23 -4.37 -7.43 -2.84
N ARG A 24 -3.21 -7.44 -3.49
CA ARG A 24 -2.27 -6.32 -3.44
C ARG A 24 -2.31 -5.51 -4.72
N GLY A 25 -2.68 -4.24 -4.63
CA GLY A 25 -2.70 -3.30 -5.75
C GLY A 25 -2.20 -1.93 -5.33
N GLY A 26 -1.36 -1.29 -6.16
CA GLY A 26 -0.91 0.09 -5.93
C GLY A 26 -1.65 1.06 -6.83
N ALA A 27 -2.32 2.05 -6.25
CA ALA A 27 -2.97 3.17 -6.94
C ALA A 27 -2.06 4.40 -7.01
N PHE A 28 -1.21 4.57 -6.00
CA PHE A 28 -0.10 5.53 -5.97
C PHE A 28 1.20 4.78 -6.22
N LYS A 29 2.09 5.36 -7.04
CA LYS A 29 3.33 4.67 -7.41
C LYS A 29 4.51 5.63 -7.55
N PRO A 30 5.63 5.36 -6.86
CA PRO A 30 6.84 6.13 -7.06
C PRO A 30 7.44 5.79 -8.42
N LEU A 31 7.25 6.65 -9.40
CA LEU A 31 7.80 6.46 -10.74
C LEU A 31 9.31 6.69 -10.74
N SER A 32 10.07 5.71 -11.23
CA SER A 32 11.53 5.84 -11.36
C SER A 32 11.94 6.78 -12.49
N PHE A 33 11.12 6.83 -13.54
CA PHE A 33 11.39 7.61 -14.75
C PHE A 33 10.12 8.36 -15.16
N PRO A 34 9.80 9.51 -14.53
CA PRO A 34 8.53 10.21 -14.76
C PRO A 34 8.31 10.62 -16.21
N TYR A 35 9.34 11.03 -16.92
CA TYR A 35 9.23 11.39 -18.36
C TYR A 35 8.92 10.19 -19.26
N ARG A 36 9.47 9.02 -18.96
CA ARG A 36 9.19 7.78 -19.72
C ARG A 36 7.85 7.15 -19.35
N SER A 37 7.36 7.47 -18.17
CA SER A 37 6.15 6.88 -17.59
C SER A 37 4.89 7.71 -17.84
N GLN A 38 4.95 8.74 -18.69
CA GLN A 38 3.80 9.63 -19.00
C GLN A 38 2.58 8.87 -19.55
N LYS A 39 2.77 7.68 -20.13
CA LYS A 39 1.69 6.80 -20.60
C LYS A 39 1.03 6.00 -19.48
N PHE A 40 1.66 5.93 -18.31
CA PHE A 40 1.19 5.16 -17.16
C PHE A 40 0.73 6.13 -16.06
N ASN A 41 -0.41 6.75 -16.27
CA ASN A 41 -1.00 7.62 -15.27
C ASN A 41 -1.33 6.83 -14.00
N GLU A 42 -0.90 7.37 -12.86
CA GLU A 42 -1.36 6.88 -11.56
C GLU A 42 -2.88 7.10 -11.47
N THR A 43 -3.59 6.09 -11.04
CA THR A 43 -5.05 6.17 -10.85
C THR A 43 -5.43 6.84 -9.54
N ARG A 44 -4.48 6.96 -8.61
CA ARG A 44 -4.58 7.71 -7.35
C ARG A 44 -5.90 7.42 -6.60
N GLU A 45 -6.66 8.44 -6.29
CA GLU A 45 -7.91 8.33 -5.52
C GLU A 45 -8.93 7.40 -6.18
N LYS A 46 -9.05 7.46 -7.52
CA LYS A 46 -9.93 6.54 -8.28
C LYS A 46 -9.49 5.08 -8.14
N GLY A 47 -8.18 4.83 -8.14
CA GLY A 47 -7.65 3.49 -7.92
C GLY A 47 -7.95 2.94 -6.53
N ILE A 48 -7.97 3.79 -5.51
CA ILE A 48 -8.38 3.41 -4.14
C ILE A 48 -9.87 3.08 -4.11
N GLU A 49 -10.71 3.88 -4.77
CA GLU A 49 -12.14 3.59 -4.91
C GLU A 49 -12.38 2.22 -5.56
N TRP A 50 -11.68 1.93 -6.66
CA TRP A 50 -11.81 0.63 -7.35
C TRP A 50 -11.33 -0.55 -6.50
N LEU A 51 -10.29 -0.37 -5.70
CA LEU A 51 -9.86 -1.37 -4.71
C LEU A 51 -10.94 -1.60 -3.65
N GLY A 52 -11.63 -0.55 -3.21
CA GLY A 52 -12.75 -0.64 -2.29
C GLY A 52 -13.92 -1.42 -2.88
N ILE A 53 -14.24 -1.20 -4.16
CA ILE A 53 -15.26 -1.98 -4.89
C ILE A 53 -14.86 -3.46 -4.95
N ALA A 54 -13.62 -3.76 -5.37
CA ALA A 54 -13.10 -5.12 -5.43
C ALA A 54 -13.16 -5.83 -4.06
N LYS A 55 -12.77 -5.13 -2.98
CA LYS A 55 -12.86 -5.63 -1.60
C LYS A 55 -14.28 -6.05 -1.23
N ASN A 56 -15.25 -5.18 -1.51
CA ASN A 56 -16.62 -5.40 -1.12
C ASN A 56 -17.31 -6.49 -1.95
N GLU A 57 -17.02 -6.53 -3.24
CA GLU A 57 -17.61 -7.49 -4.18
C GLU A 57 -17.06 -8.91 -3.95
N PHE A 58 -15.75 -9.07 -3.88
CA PHE A 58 -15.11 -10.38 -3.78
C PHE A 58 -14.74 -10.80 -2.35
N LYS A 59 -15.03 -9.97 -1.34
CA LYS A 59 -14.69 -10.25 0.08
C LYS A 59 -13.21 -10.64 0.22
N ILE A 60 -12.33 -9.89 -0.43
CA ILE A 60 -10.88 -10.09 -0.38
C ILE A 60 -10.20 -8.88 0.29
N PRO A 61 -9.42 -9.08 1.36
CA PRO A 61 -8.71 -7.99 2.03
C PRO A 61 -7.68 -7.32 1.11
N ILE A 62 -7.48 -6.03 1.28
CA ILE A 62 -6.66 -5.19 0.42
C ILE A 62 -5.34 -4.80 1.10
N ILE A 63 -4.25 -4.95 0.35
CA ILE A 63 -2.95 -4.35 0.67
C ILE A 63 -2.67 -3.28 -0.39
N THR A 64 -2.44 -2.04 0.02
CA THR A 64 -2.05 -0.99 -0.92
C THR A 64 -0.98 -0.07 -0.34
N GLU A 65 -0.19 0.53 -1.22
CA GLU A 65 0.94 1.40 -0.84
C GLU A 65 0.46 2.79 -0.49
N ILE A 66 0.96 3.31 0.64
CA ILE A 66 0.84 4.71 1.02
C ILE A 66 2.18 5.42 0.77
N MET A 67 2.11 6.60 0.15
CA MET A 67 3.26 7.41 -0.23
C MET A 67 3.38 8.68 0.57
N GLU A 68 2.26 9.26 0.97
CA GLU A 68 2.16 10.56 1.64
C GLU A 68 1.08 10.52 2.73
N GLU A 69 1.37 11.18 3.85
CA GLU A 69 0.47 11.22 5.01
C GLU A 69 -0.92 11.78 4.68
N ARG A 70 -1.01 12.77 3.78
CA ARG A 70 -2.30 13.40 3.39
C ARG A 70 -3.32 12.43 2.82
N TYR A 71 -2.88 11.25 2.36
CA TYR A 71 -3.77 10.20 1.85
C TYR A 71 -4.08 9.10 2.87
N LEU A 72 -3.61 9.27 4.11
CA LEU A 72 -3.73 8.21 5.12
C LEU A 72 -5.19 7.84 5.41
N ASP A 73 -6.06 8.84 5.60
CA ASP A 73 -7.48 8.59 5.89
C ASP A 73 -8.18 7.89 4.73
N LEU A 74 -7.94 8.37 3.49
CA LEU A 74 -8.50 7.78 2.29
C LEU A 74 -8.07 6.32 2.13
N ILE A 75 -6.77 6.07 2.23
CA ILE A 75 -6.19 4.74 2.00
C ILE A 75 -6.57 3.79 3.13
N SER A 76 -6.49 4.21 4.39
CA SER A 76 -6.84 3.37 5.55
C SER A 76 -8.33 3.04 5.62
N GLY A 77 -9.19 3.85 5.01
CA GLY A 77 -10.61 3.55 4.85
C GLY A 77 -10.88 2.30 3.99
N VAL A 78 -9.98 1.96 3.07
CA VAL A 78 -10.09 0.83 2.15
C VAL A 78 -9.11 -0.30 2.51
N ALA A 79 -7.85 0.04 2.76
CA ALA A 79 -6.79 -0.93 3.03
C ALA A 79 -7.00 -1.67 4.36
N ASP A 80 -6.72 -2.95 4.34
CA ASP A 80 -6.62 -3.79 5.55
C ASP A 80 -5.17 -3.82 6.06
N ILE A 81 -4.20 -3.68 5.16
CA ILE A 81 -2.78 -3.55 5.47
C ILE A 81 -2.21 -2.37 4.66
N LEU A 82 -1.52 -1.46 5.35
CA LEU A 82 -0.80 -0.36 4.71
C LEU A 82 0.59 -0.83 4.30
N GLN A 83 0.90 -0.77 3.00
CA GLN A 83 2.25 -1.03 2.54
C GLN A 83 3.08 0.26 2.54
N ILE A 84 4.23 0.23 3.19
CA ILE A 84 5.26 1.26 3.05
C ILE A 84 6.34 0.73 2.12
N GLY A 85 6.46 1.36 0.97
CA GLY A 85 7.41 0.97 -0.07
C GLY A 85 8.86 1.16 0.37
N SER A 86 9.77 0.41 -0.24
CA SER A 86 11.19 0.43 0.11
C SER A 86 11.85 1.81 0.02
N ARG A 87 11.38 2.68 -0.88
CA ARG A 87 11.87 4.07 -0.99
C ARG A 87 11.45 4.96 0.17
N ASN A 88 10.37 4.60 0.86
CA ASN A 88 9.86 5.28 2.06
C ASN A 88 10.22 4.56 3.37
N MET A 89 11.12 3.57 3.32
CA MET A 89 11.52 2.80 4.51
C MET A 89 12.04 3.69 5.65
N GLN A 90 12.73 4.77 5.32
CA GLN A 90 13.29 5.73 6.27
C GLN A 90 12.51 7.06 6.32
N ASN A 91 11.31 7.09 5.79
CA ASN A 91 10.41 8.23 5.94
C ASN A 91 9.72 8.15 7.31
N TYR A 92 10.47 8.49 8.36
CA TYR A 92 10.02 8.35 9.74
C TYR A 92 8.71 9.10 10.06
N PRO A 93 8.45 10.30 9.54
CA PRO A 93 7.15 10.94 9.71
C PRO A 93 6.00 10.08 9.15
N LEU A 94 6.17 9.52 7.96
CA LEU A 94 5.17 8.63 7.36
C LEU A 94 4.98 7.35 8.17
N LEU A 95 6.08 6.74 8.66
CA LEU A 95 6.02 5.56 9.52
C LEU A 95 5.20 5.82 10.77
N THR A 96 5.49 6.94 11.46
CA THR A 96 4.79 7.38 12.66
C THR A 96 3.30 7.63 12.38
N ALA A 97 2.97 8.34 11.32
CA ALA A 97 1.58 8.60 10.95
C ALA A 97 0.81 7.29 10.65
N CYS A 98 1.41 6.40 9.86
CA CYS A 98 0.82 5.09 9.56
C CYS A 98 0.64 4.24 10.81
N ALA A 99 1.61 4.26 11.73
CA ALA A 99 1.52 3.52 12.99
C ALA A 99 0.31 3.95 13.83
N LYS A 100 0.07 5.27 13.94
CA LYS A 100 -1.07 5.85 14.67
C LYS A 100 -2.43 5.48 14.10
N SER A 101 -2.50 5.09 12.82
CA SER A 101 -3.75 4.60 12.23
C SER A 101 -4.23 3.26 12.82
N GLY A 102 -3.37 2.53 13.53
CA GLY A 102 -3.66 1.21 14.09
C GLY A 102 -3.81 0.08 13.05
N LYS A 103 -3.65 0.38 11.76
CA LYS A 103 -3.67 -0.63 10.69
C LYS A 103 -2.39 -1.46 10.72
N PRO A 104 -2.45 -2.74 10.36
CA PRO A 104 -1.25 -3.55 10.11
C PRO A 104 -0.37 -2.90 9.04
N ILE A 105 0.96 -2.98 9.21
CA ILE A 105 1.91 -2.34 8.33
C ILE A 105 2.83 -3.38 7.68
N MET A 106 2.90 -3.37 6.35
CA MET A 106 3.88 -4.10 5.57
C MET A 106 5.04 -3.16 5.22
N LEU A 107 6.09 -3.18 6.02
CA LEU A 107 7.30 -2.38 5.79
C LEU A 107 8.27 -3.12 4.87
N LYS A 108 8.51 -2.58 3.67
CA LYS A 108 9.47 -3.16 2.72
C LYS A 108 10.87 -2.64 2.98
N ARG A 109 11.85 -3.57 3.06
CA ARG A 109 13.27 -3.21 3.15
C ARG A 109 13.77 -2.66 1.82
N HIS A 110 14.51 -1.55 1.88
CA HIS A 110 15.24 -1.03 0.73
C HIS A 110 16.42 -1.95 0.39
N TYR A 111 16.67 -2.19 -0.90
CA TYR A 111 17.73 -3.13 -1.33
C TYR A 111 19.14 -2.74 -0.88
N GLY A 112 19.42 -1.43 -0.75
CA GLY A 112 20.69 -0.90 -0.27
C GLY A 112 20.79 -0.71 1.25
N SER A 113 19.78 -1.14 2.03
CA SER A 113 19.76 -0.98 3.49
C SER A 113 20.20 -2.25 4.19
N SER A 114 20.86 -2.11 5.33
CA SER A 114 21.14 -3.24 6.23
C SER A 114 19.86 -3.75 6.91
N LEU A 115 19.92 -4.94 7.50
CA LEU A 115 18.84 -5.43 8.37
C LEU A 115 18.67 -4.54 9.60
N ARG A 116 19.75 -4.00 10.13
CA ARG A 116 19.71 -3.08 11.27
C ARG A 116 18.91 -1.83 10.95
N ASP A 117 19.13 -1.21 9.78
CA ASP A 117 18.40 -0.02 9.37
C ASP A 117 16.91 -0.31 9.20
N TRP A 118 16.56 -1.47 8.64
CA TRP A 118 15.19 -1.89 8.46
C TRP A 118 14.48 -2.17 9.79
N LEU A 119 15.17 -2.84 10.73
CA LEU A 119 14.65 -3.07 12.08
C LEU A 119 14.50 -1.75 12.84
N GLY A 120 15.46 -0.83 12.71
CA GLY A 120 15.34 0.52 13.27
C GLY A 120 14.12 1.30 12.71
N ALA A 121 13.85 1.16 11.43
CA ALA A 121 12.64 1.73 10.83
C ALA A 121 11.36 1.08 11.38
N ALA A 122 11.34 -0.24 11.58
CA ALA A 122 10.22 -0.94 12.21
C ALA A 122 10.02 -0.51 13.68
N GLU A 123 11.09 -0.16 14.38
CA GLU A 123 11.03 0.31 15.77
C GLU A 123 10.23 1.61 15.91
N TYR A 124 10.25 2.52 14.93
CA TYR A 124 9.38 3.69 14.92
C TYR A 124 7.89 3.32 14.94
N ILE A 125 7.52 2.26 14.21
CA ILE A 125 6.14 1.76 14.18
C ILE A 125 5.76 1.18 15.55
N LEU A 126 6.65 0.38 16.13
CA LEU A 126 6.45 -0.24 17.44
C LEU A 126 6.41 0.80 18.57
N TYR A 127 7.22 1.85 18.49
CA TYR A 127 7.28 2.93 19.48
C TYR A 127 5.95 3.68 19.58
N GLU A 128 5.23 3.84 18.49
CA GLU A 128 3.87 4.41 18.49
C GLU A 128 2.80 3.41 18.98
N GLY A 129 3.19 2.23 19.46
CA GLY A 129 2.29 1.22 20.01
C GLY A 129 1.66 0.28 18.99
N ASN A 130 1.98 0.40 17.71
CA ASN A 130 1.47 -0.48 16.67
C ASN A 130 2.31 -1.77 16.58
N LYS A 131 1.70 -2.89 17.00
CA LYS A 131 2.33 -4.23 17.03
C LYS A 131 1.84 -5.15 15.90
N LYS A 132 1.22 -4.58 14.87
CA LYS A 132 0.58 -5.35 13.79
C LYS A 132 1.36 -5.24 12.49
#